data_48ca772d2a42e8830bcfc5843dc7a41c
#
_entry.id   48ca772d2a42e8830bcfc5843dc7a41c
#
_cell.length_a   1.000
_cell.length_b   1.000
_cell.length_c   1.000
_cell.angle_alpha   90.00
_cell.angle_beta   90.00
_cell.angle_gamma   90.00
#
_symmetry.space_group_name_H-M   'P 1'
#
loop_
_entity.id
_entity.type
_entity.pdbx_description
1 polymer ?
#
loop_
_entity_poly.entity_id
_entity_poly.type
_entity_poly.pdbx_seq_one_letter_code
_entity_poly.pdbx_strand_id
1 'polypeptide(L)'
;LHLSIRRQRQMCIRDSGYTMQVDEDEHNLMSREELENKIATLTGGRVAEDLVFHSITTGASNDIEQATKVARSMITRFGMNEEFGMVAFETVTNQYLGGDTSLACSESTAAQIDEKVVAAVRKQYDKAEQLLKDNMPKLHELAKYLYEKETITGDEFMEILNLSPDQLTTTRMETN
;
A
#
# COMPACT_ATOMS: atom_id res chain seq x y z
N LEU A 1 21.16 -3.70 -7.37
CA LEU A 1 20.32 -4.65 -6.61
C LEU A 1 20.65 -4.64 -5.11
N HIS A 2 21.93 -4.82 -4.74
CA HIS A 2 22.35 -4.89 -3.33
C HIS A 2 22.12 -3.59 -2.50
N LEU A 3 22.16 -2.42 -3.11
CA LEU A 3 22.00 -1.12 -2.43
C LEU A 3 20.53 -0.79 -2.15
N SER A 4 19.62 -1.19 -3.01
CA SER A 4 18.18 -1.03 -2.84
C SER A 4 17.66 -1.91 -1.70
N ILE A 5 18.09 -3.15 -1.63
CA ILE A 5 17.76 -4.10 -0.56
C ILE A 5 18.29 -3.61 0.80
N ARG A 6 19.49 -3.01 0.85
CA ARG A 6 20.04 -2.44 2.10
C ARG A 6 19.26 -1.23 2.61
N ARG A 7 18.77 -0.34 1.71
CA ARG A 7 17.94 0.80 2.13
C ARG A 7 16.61 0.36 2.71
N GLN A 8 15.96 -0.60 2.10
CA GLN A 8 14.70 -1.16 2.61
C GLN A 8 14.91 -1.86 3.96
N ARG A 9 15.98 -2.63 4.11
CA ARG A 9 16.34 -3.30 5.36
C ARG A 9 16.62 -2.33 6.52
N GLN A 10 17.14 -1.13 6.25
CA GLN A 10 17.38 -0.10 7.28
C GLN A 10 16.10 0.63 7.71
N MET A 11 15.11 0.78 6.83
CA MET A 11 13.79 1.33 7.19
C MET A 11 12.99 0.36 8.07
N CYS A 12 13.14 -0.93 7.85
CA CYS A 12 12.37 -1.97 8.58
C CYS A 12 12.94 -2.35 9.95
N ILE A 13 14.15 -1.94 10.32
CA ILE A 13 14.73 -2.20 11.65
C ILE A 13 13.98 -1.45 12.78
N ARG A 14 13.18 -0.43 12.45
CA ARG A 14 12.33 0.30 13.41
C ARG A 14 10.96 -0.33 13.61
N ASP A 15 10.49 -1.09 12.64
CA ASP A 15 9.19 -1.76 12.68
C ASP A 15 9.44 -3.25 12.95
N SER A 16 8.59 -3.85 13.77
CA SER A 16 8.72 -5.25 14.22
C SER A 16 8.54 -6.31 13.11
N GLY A 17 8.33 -5.89 11.87
CA GLY A 17 8.20 -6.75 10.70
C GLY A 17 8.33 -5.98 9.39
N TYR A 18 8.59 -6.67 8.29
CA TYR A 18 8.62 -6.05 6.96
C TYR A 18 8.09 -7.01 5.89
N THR A 19 7.50 -6.42 4.87
CA THR A 19 7.16 -7.11 3.62
C THR A 19 8.09 -6.61 2.52
N MET A 20 8.77 -7.53 1.82
CA MET A 20 9.58 -7.21 0.65
C MET A 20 8.83 -7.66 -0.59
N GLN A 21 8.43 -6.70 -1.41
CA GLN A 21 7.87 -6.96 -2.73
C GLN A 21 9.00 -6.82 -3.75
N VAL A 22 9.23 -7.86 -4.54
CA VAL A 22 10.20 -7.87 -5.64
C VAL A 22 9.40 -7.87 -6.94
N ASP A 23 9.50 -6.78 -7.69
CA ASP A 23 8.96 -6.73 -9.05
C ASP A 23 9.91 -7.52 -9.97
N GLU A 24 9.41 -8.53 -10.64
CA GLU A 24 10.20 -9.37 -11.57
C GLU A 24 10.54 -8.62 -12.87
N ASP A 25 9.74 -7.62 -13.23
CA ASP A 25 9.95 -6.77 -14.40
C ASP A 25 10.32 -5.33 -14.01
N GLU A 26 11.36 -4.77 -14.64
CA GLU A 26 11.70 -3.35 -14.55
C GLU A 26 10.68 -2.48 -15.31
N HIS A 27 9.49 -2.30 -14.77
CA HIS A 27 8.53 -1.35 -15.32
C HIS A 27 8.87 0.07 -14.88
N ASN A 28 9.42 0.85 -15.80
CA ASN A 28 9.70 2.27 -15.57
C ASN A 28 8.43 3.16 -15.61
N LEU A 29 7.31 2.64 -16.08
CA LEU A 29 6.05 3.34 -16.20
C LEU A 29 4.97 2.60 -15.42
N MET A 30 4.25 3.32 -14.57
CA MET A 30 3.12 2.80 -13.82
C MET A 30 1.81 3.37 -14.37
N SER A 31 0.84 2.51 -14.59
CA SER A 31 -0.51 2.90 -14.95
C SER A 31 -1.28 3.50 -13.76
N ARG A 32 -2.40 4.15 -14.03
CA ARG A 32 -3.31 4.63 -12.99
C ARG A 32 -3.77 3.51 -12.07
N GLU A 33 -4.11 2.35 -12.64
CA GLU A 33 -4.59 1.20 -11.87
C GLU A 33 -3.51 0.64 -10.94
N GLU A 34 -2.27 0.55 -11.40
CA GLU A 34 -1.14 0.10 -10.57
C GLU A 34 -0.88 1.05 -9.39
N LEU A 35 -0.96 2.37 -9.61
CA LEU A 35 -0.84 3.35 -8.54
C LEU A 35 -2.01 3.28 -7.56
N GLU A 36 -3.24 3.10 -8.04
CA GLU A 36 -4.41 2.88 -7.20
C GLU A 36 -4.26 1.60 -6.36
N ASN A 37 -3.79 0.50 -6.94
CA ASN A 37 -3.50 -0.75 -6.22
C ASN A 37 -2.38 -0.59 -5.20
N LYS A 38 -1.35 0.20 -5.52
CA LYS A 38 -0.27 0.53 -4.58
C LYS A 38 -0.80 1.28 -3.35
N ILE A 39 -1.72 2.23 -3.53
CA ILE A 39 -2.37 2.92 -2.41
C ILE A 39 -3.19 1.92 -1.57
N ALA A 40 -3.95 1.02 -2.21
CA ALA A 40 -4.71 -0.01 -1.51
C ALA A 40 -3.80 -0.94 -0.68
N THR A 41 -2.65 -1.34 -1.23
CA THR A 41 -1.65 -2.15 -0.52
C THR A 41 -1.09 -1.41 0.70
N LEU A 42 -0.72 -0.13 0.56
CA LEU A 42 -0.22 0.70 1.66
C LEU A 42 -1.26 0.89 2.78
N THR A 43 -2.55 0.95 2.43
CA THR A 43 -3.62 1.08 3.44
C THR A 43 -3.99 -0.25 4.10
N GLY A 44 -3.59 -1.39 3.52
CA GLY A 44 -3.99 -2.74 3.96
C GLY A 44 -3.62 -3.07 5.41
N GLY A 45 -2.44 -2.68 5.87
CA GLY A 45 -2.02 -2.88 7.25
C GLY A 45 -2.93 -2.19 8.26
N ARG A 46 -3.28 -0.92 7.99
CA ARG A 46 -4.23 -0.15 8.80
C ARG A 46 -5.62 -0.78 8.82
N VAL A 47 -6.09 -1.21 7.65
CA VAL A 47 -7.39 -1.89 7.52
C VAL A 47 -7.40 -3.19 8.32
N ALA A 48 -6.33 -3.98 8.26
CA ALA A 48 -6.22 -5.22 9.03
C ALA A 48 -6.26 -4.97 10.56
N GLU A 49 -5.56 -3.93 11.05
CA GLU A 49 -5.63 -3.52 12.45
C GLU A 49 -7.07 -3.19 12.88
N ASP A 50 -7.78 -2.38 12.09
CA ASP A 50 -9.13 -1.96 12.40
C ASP A 50 -10.12 -3.12 12.39
N LEU A 51 -10.03 -4.01 11.39
CA LEU A 51 -10.92 -5.17 11.27
C LEU A 51 -10.69 -6.22 12.36
N VAL A 52 -9.45 -6.48 12.75
CA VAL A 52 -9.10 -7.59 13.66
C VAL A 52 -9.07 -7.12 15.12
N PHE A 53 -8.49 -5.95 15.38
CA PHE A 53 -8.28 -5.47 16.75
C PHE A 53 -9.22 -4.35 17.17
N HIS A 54 -10.00 -3.79 16.24
CA HIS A 54 -10.86 -2.61 16.47
C HIS A 54 -10.09 -1.46 17.13
N SER A 55 -8.83 -1.33 16.75
CA SER A 55 -7.87 -0.40 17.33
C SER A 55 -6.97 0.16 16.22
N ILE A 56 -6.57 1.41 16.38
CA ILE A 56 -5.74 2.12 15.42
C ILE A 56 -4.43 2.50 16.13
N THR A 57 -3.30 2.02 15.60
CA THR A 57 -1.97 2.31 16.15
C THR A 57 -1.18 3.28 15.26
N THR A 58 -0.02 3.70 15.73
CA THR A 58 0.90 4.55 14.94
C THR A 58 1.74 3.77 13.93
N GLY A 59 1.63 2.44 13.88
CA GLY A 59 2.46 1.58 13.03
C GLY A 59 2.34 1.87 11.54
N ALA A 60 1.16 2.30 11.08
CA ALA A 60 0.92 2.63 9.68
C ALA A 60 1.34 4.06 9.25
N SER A 61 2.07 4.81 10.08
CA SER A 61 2.38 6.23 9.80
C SER A 61 3.14 6.43 8.48
N ASN A 62 4.13 5.60 8.21
CA ASN A 62 4.91 5.65 6.97
C ASN A 62 4.07 5.28 5.73
N ASP A 63 3.21 4.27 5.86
CA ASP A 63 2.33 3.84 4.77
C ASP A 63 1.29 4.90 4.42
N ILE A 64 0.75 5.58 5.43
CA ILE A 64 -0.16 6.72 5.26
C ILE A 64 0.53 7.86 4.52
N GLU A 65 1.77 8.19 4.89
CA GLU A 65 2.55 9.22 4.22
C GLU A 65 2.81 8.86 2.76
N GLN A 66 3.22 7.63 2.49
CA GLN A 66 3.47 7.14 1.13
C GLN A 66 2.19 7.10 0.28
N ALA A 67 1.09 6.58 0.81
CA ALA A 67 -0.21 6.56 0.14
C ALA A 67 -0.66 7.98 -0.25
N THR A 68 -0.50 8.94 0.66
CA THR A 68 -0.83 10.35 0.40
C THR A 68 0.07 10.94 -0.69
N LYS A 69 1.38 10.67 -0.67
CA LYS A 69 2.32 11.12 -1.71
C LYS A 69 1.98 10.56 -3.09
N VAL A 70 1.65 9.27 -3.17
CA VAL A 70 1.24 8.62 -4.42
C VAL A 70 -0.05 9.25 -4.95
N ALA A 71 -1.09 9.36 -4.12
CA ALA A 71 -2.37 9.96 -4.50
C ALA A 71 -2.19 11.42 -4.96
N ARG A 72 -1.38 12.21 -4.27
CA ARG A 72 -1.07 13.59 -4.65
C ARG A 72 -0.37 13.65 -6.00
N SER A 73 0.66 12.83 -6.22
CA SER A 73 1.38 12.80 -7.50
C SER A 73 0.49 12.38 -8.68
N MET A 74 -0.44 11.47 -8.49
CA MET A 74 -1.43 11.09 -9.52
C MET A 74 -2.23 12.30 -10.00
N ILE A 75 -2.58 13.20 -9.08
CA ILE A 75 -3.42 14.37 -9.36
C ILE A 75 -2.57 15.54 -9.87
N THR A 76 -1.45 15.85 -9.19
CA THR A 76 -0.69 17.08 -9.43
C THR A 76 0.36 16.97 -10.51
N ARG A 77 0.87 15.76 -10.80
CA ARG A 77 2.00 15.53 -11.70
C ARG A 77 1.66 14.68 -12.92
N PHE A 78 0.86 13.63 -12.74
CA PHE A 78 0.65 12.64 -13.80
C PHE A 78 -0.62 12.86 -14.61
N GLY A 79 -1.45 13.86 -14.23
CA GLY A 79 -2.71 14.15 -14.93
C GLY A 79 -3.70 12.99 -14.89
N MET A 80 -3.64 12.17 -13.84
CA MET A 80 -4.48 10.95 -13.70
C MET A 80 -5.83 11.24 -13.01
N ASN A 81 -6.26 12.51 -12.98
CA ASN A 81 -7.57 12.92 -12.50
C ASN A 81 -8.44 13.37 -13.67
N GLU A 82 -9.68 12.86 -13.76
CA GLU A 82 -10.59 13.16 -14.87
C GLU A 82 -11.03 14.60 -14.91
N GLU A 83 -11.14 15.25 -13.76
CA GLU A 83 -11.65 16.61 -13.63
C GLU A 83 -10.60 17.66 -14.03
N PHE A 84 -9.32 17.41 -13.70
CA PHE A 84 -8.23 18.30 -14.06
C PHE A 84 -7.55 17.94 -15.39
N GLY A 85 -7.73 16.72 -15.88
CA GLY A 85 -7.14 16.25 -17.12
C GLY A 85 -5.61 16.31 -17.12
N MET A 86 -5.03 16.64 -18.27
CA MET A 86 -3.57 16.70 -18.49
C MET A 86 -2.98 18.05 -18.02
N VAL A 87 -3.19 18.40 -16.76
CA VAL A 87 -2.63 19.61 -16.16
C VAL A 87 -1.68 19.22 -15.05
N ALA A 88 -0.47 19.81 -15.05
CA ALA A 88 0.49 19.67 -13.95
C ALA A 88 0.37 20.89 -13.01
N PHE A 89 0.08 20.65 -11.76
CA PHE A 89 -0.02 21.68 -10.71
C PHE A 89 1.21 21.77 -9.82
N GLU A 90 2.18 20.89 -10.03
CA GLU A 90 3.38 20.80 -9.23
C GLU A 90 4.60 21.02 -10.12
N THR A 91 5.44 21.97 -9.73
CA THR A 91 6.73 22.24 -10.38
C THR A 91 7.87 21.83 -9.46
N VAL A 92 8.82 21.08 -9.99
CA VAL A 92 10.04 20.71 -9.25
C VAL A 92 11.05 21.84 -9.41
N THR A 93 11.25 22.60 -8.36
CA THR A 93 12.28 23.64 -8.29
C THR A 93 13.56 23.01 -7.75
N ASN A 94 14.65 23.05 -8.52
CA ASN A 94 15.95 22.46 -8.16
C ASN A 94 16.03 20.92 -8.11
N GLN A 95 16.02 20.31 -9.26
CA GLN A 95 16.22 18.86 -9.42
C GLN A 95 17.58 18.35 -8.86
N TYR A 96 18.57 19.25 -8.67
CA TYR A 96 19.92 18.93 -8.19
C TYR A 96 20.12 19.05 -6.66
N LEU A 97 19.20 19.69 -5.94
CA LEU A 97 19.33 19.97 -4.49
C LEU A 97 18.22 19.34 -3.64
N GLY A 98 17.65 18.21 -4.07
CA GLY A 98 16.65 17.49 -3.29
C GLY A 98 15.20 17.85 -3.61
N GLY A 99 14.97 18.68 -4.64
CA GLY A 99 13.66 18.85 -5.27
C GLY A 99 12.56 19.38 -4.36
N ASP A 100 12.64 20.64 -3.93
CA ASP A 100 11.47 21.29 -3.36
C ASP A 100 10.37 21.39 -4.41
N THR A 101 9.23 20.80 -4.10
CA THR A 101 8.03 20.86 -4.95
C THR A 101 7.17 22.02 -4.49
N SER A 102 6.79 22.89 -5.41
CA SER A 102 5.84 23.97 -5.15
C SER A 102 4.57 23.77 -5.99
N LEU A 103 3.42 24.03 -5.39
CA LEU A 103 2.15 24.05 -6.12
C LEU A 103 2.07 25.32 -6.97
N ALA A 104 1.82 25.16 -8.26
CA ALA A 104 1.63 26.22 -9.24
C ALA A 104 0.12 26.35 -9.59
N CYS A 105 -0.69 26.67 -8.60
CA CYS A 105 -2.14 26.81 -8.76
C CYS A 105 -2.71 27.86 -7.78
N SER A 106 -3.98 28.23 -7.99
CA SER A 106 -4.71 29.11 -7.05
C SER A 106 -5.05 28.40 -5.75
N GLU A 107 -5.31 29.11 -4.67
CA GLU A 107 -5.75 28.55 -3.40
C GLU A 107 -7.03 27.70 -3.53
N SER A 108 -7.96 28.12 -4.38
CA SER A 108 -9.18 27.35 -4.62
C SER A 108 -8.89 26.01 -5.31
N THR A 109 -7.95 25.98 -6.24
CA THR A 109 -7.50 24.73 -6.89
C THR A 109 -6.74 23.85 -5.92
N ALA A 110 -5.90 24.42 -5.05
CA ALA A 110 -5.20 23.69 -4.02
C ALA A 110 -6.16 22.97 -3.05
N ALA A 111 -7.22 23.66 -2.62
CA ALA A 111 -8.28 23.06 -1.80
C ALA A 111 -8.98 21.88 -2.52
N GLN A 112 -9.28 22.02 -3.81
CA GLN A 112 -9.85 20.92 -4.61
C GLN A 112 -8.88 19.75 -4.75
N ILE A 113 -7.58 20.00 -4.93
CA ILE A 113 -6.55 18.97 -4.96
C ILE A 113 -6.56 18.18 -3.65
N ASP A 114 -6.61 18.86 -2.51
CA ASP A 114 -6.64 18.21 -1.20
C ASP A 114 -7.88 17.33 -1.03
N GLU A 115 -9.06 17.80 -1.43
CA GLU A 115 -10.30 17.00 -1.43
C GLU A 115 -10.16 15.74 -2.30
N LYS A 116 -9.56 15.87 -3.50
CA LYS A 116 -9.36 14.73 -4.41
C LYS A 116 -8.35 13.73 -3.86
N VAL A 117 -7.29 14.20 -3.19
CA VAL A 117 -6.31 13.32 -2.52
C VAL A 117 -7.00 12.50 -1.44
N VAL A 118 -7.77 13.15 -0.57
CA VAL A 118 -8.53 12.45 0.48
C VAL A 118 -9.51 11.43 -0.12
N ALA A 119 -10.24 11.81 -1.15
CA ALA A 119 -11.18 10.92 -1.83
C ALA A 119 -10.48 9.72 -2.49
N ALA A 120 -9.32 9.93 -3.13
CA ALA A 120 -8.54 8.87 -3.75
C ALA A 120 -8.03 7.85 -2.72
N VAL A 121 -7.45 8.32 -1.63
CA VAL A 121 -6.97 7.44 -0.55
C VAL A 121 -8.15 6.70 0.09
N ARG A 122 -9.26 7.38 0.36
CA ARG A 122 -10.45 6.77 0.95
C ARG A 122 -11.03 5.66 0.07
N LYS A 123 -11.14 5.90 -1.24
CA LYS A 123 -11.61 4.90 -2.20
C LYS A 123 -10.76 3.62 -2.15
N GLN A 124 -9.43 3.76 -2.06
CA GLN A 124 -8.54 2.62 -2.03
C GLN A 124 -8.53 1.93 -0.66
N TYR A 125 -8.72 2.69 0.41
CA TYR A 125 -8.95 2.15 1.75
C TYR A 125 -10.20 1.26 1.78
N ASP A 126 -11.34 1.76 1.26
CA ASP A 126 -12.60 1.02 1.21
C ASP A 126 -12.46 -0.25 0.35
N LYS A 127 -11.69 -0.19 -0.76
CA LYS A 127 -11.35 -1.36 -1.59
C LYS A 127 -10.54 -2.39 -0.80
N ALA A 128 -9.53 -1.97 -0.08
CA ALA A 128 -8.70 -2.84 0.77
C ALA A 128 -9.54 -3.47 1.90
N GLU A 129 -10.44 -2.70 2.50
CA GLU A 129 -11.34 -3.17 3.54
C GLU A 129 -12.27 -4.28 3.03
N GLN A 130 -12.86 -4.09 1.84
CA GLN A 130 -13.71 -5.10 1.23
C GLN A 130 -12.93 -6.38 0.91
N LEU A 131 -11.74 -6.24 0.31
CA LEU A 131 -10.89 -7.39 -0.01
C LEU A 131 -10.51 -8.19 1.24
N LEU A 132 -10.16 -7.53 2.34
CA LEU A 132 -9.80 -8.20 3.58
C LEU A 132 -11.02 -8.84 4.25
N LYS A 133 -12.19 -8.19 4.25
CA LYS A 133 -13.44 -8.78 4.75
C LYS A 133 -13.80 -10.07 4.01
N ASP A 134 -13.69 -10.05 2.69
CA ASP A 134 -14.01 -11.22 1.85
C ASP A 134 -13.02 -12.37 2.04
N ASN A 135 -11.81 -12.09 2.51
CA ASN A 135 -10.74 -13.06 2.71
C ASN A 135 -10.29 -13.20 4.18
N MET A 136 -11.15 -12.86 5.15
CA MET A 136 -10.82 -12.96 6.58
C MET A 136 -10.28 -14.32 7.03
N PRO A 137 -10.83 -15.49 6.59
CA PRO A 137 -10.28 -16.78 6.95
C PRO A 137 -8.82 -16.96 6.53
N LYS A 138 -8.47 -16.49 5.31
CA LYS A 138 -7.11 -16.54 4.78
C LYS A 138 -6.17 -15.60 5.52
N LEU A 139 -6.65 -14.42 5.92
CA LEU A 139 -5.88 -13.48 6.74
C LEU A 139 -5.50 -14.12 8.09
N HIS A 140 -6.43 -14.80 8.75
CA HIS A 140 -6.15 -15.49 10.00
C HIS A 140 -5.18 -16.66 9.83
N GLU A 141 -5.29 -17.42 8.73
CA GLU A 141 -4.37 -18.52 8.44
C GLU A 141 -2.95 -18.04 8.19
N LEU A 142 -2.79 -16.97 7.39
CA LEU A 142 -1.51 -16.32 7.16
C LEU A 142 -0.90 -15.77 8.46
N ALA A 143 -1.71 -15.13 9.30
CA ALA A 143 -1.26 -14.62 10.59
C ALA A 143 -0.79 -15.75 11.51
N LYS A 144 -1.53 -16.88 11.56
CA LYS A 144 -1.14 -18.06 12.31
C LYS A 144 0.17 -18.66 11.79
N TYR A 145 0.30 -18.80 10.47
CA TYR A 145 1.52 -19.30 9.85
C TYR A 145 2.73 -18.45 10.20
N LEU A 146 2.60 -17.11 10.08
CA LEU A 146 3.66 -16.17 10.45
C LEU A 146 4.00 -16.21 11.94
N TYR A 147 3.02 -16.43 12.81
CA TYR A 147 3.26 -16.58 14.24
C TYR A 147 4.08 -17.85 14.56
N GLU A 148 3.85 -18.94 13.83
CA GLU A 148 4.54 -20.22 14.03
C GLU A 148 5.92 -20.29 13.34
N LYS A 149 6.04 -19.68 12.16
CA LYS A 149 7.24 -19.79 11.29
C LYS A 149 8.12 -18.53 11.29
N GLU A 150 7.60 -17.40 11.80
CA GLU A 150 8.24 -16.09 11.80
C GLU A 150 8.50 -15.47 10.42
N THR A 151 8.57 -16.28 9.37
CA THR A 151 8.80 -15.86 7.98
C THR A 151 7.91 -16.64 7.04
N ILE A 152 7.57 -16.04 5.90
CA ILE A 152 6.85 -16.69 4.81
C ILE A 152 7.48 -16.29 3.48
N THR A 153 7.65 -17.27 2.59
CA THR A 153 8.09 -17.04 1.21
C THR A 153 6.90 -16.68 0.32
N GLY A 154 7.16 -16.12 -0.89
CA GLY A 154 6.10 -15.84 -1.86
C GLY A 154 5.32 -17.08 -2.27
N ASP A 155 6.00 -18.21 -2.47
CA ASP A 155 5.38 -19.48 -2.86
C ASP A 155 4.46 -20.02 -1.76
N GLU A 156 4.90 -20.04 -0.51
CA GLU A 156 4.11 -20.45 0.64
C GLU A 156 2.89 -19.52 0.86
N PHE A 157 3.08 -18.22 0.65
CA PHE A 157 1.98 -17.25 0.69
C PHE A 157 0.92 -17.56 -0.38
N MET A 158 1.34 -17.82 -1.62
CA MET A 158 0.43 -18.15 -2.72
C MET A 158 -0.26 -19.48 -2.52
N GLU A 159 0.40 -20.46 -1.91
CA GLU A 159 -0.20 -21.74 -1.56
C GLU A 159 -1.37 -21.54 -0.57
N ILE A 160 -1.14 -20.83 0.54
CA ILE A 160 -2.17 -20.53 1.53
C ILE A 160 -3.30 -19.71 0.90
N LEU A 161 -2.97 -18.73 0.06
CA LEU A 161 -3.96 -17.88 -0.60
C LEU A 161 -4.87 -18.66 -1.56
N ASN A 162 -4.35 -19.69 -2.24
CA ASN A 162 -5.08 -20.51 -3.21
C ASN A 162 -5.87 -21.66 -2.58
N LEU A 163 -5.64 -21.99 -1.29
CA LEU A 163 -6.44 -22.97 -0.59
C LEU A 163 -7.90 -22.52 -0.49
N SER A 164 -8.84 -23.44 -0.71
CA SER A 164 -10.26 -23.16 -0.47
C SER A 164 -10.54 -23.09 1.03
N PRO A 165 -11.60 -22.37 1.49
CA PRO A 165 -11.98 -22.31 2.90
C PRO A 165 -12.19 -23.70 3.54
N ASP A 166 -12.66 -24.68 2.78
CA ASP A 166 -12.85 -26.06 3.24
C ASP A 166 -11.52 -26.80 3.47
N GLN A 167 -10.48 -26.47 2.69
CA GLN A 167 -9.12 -27.04 2.84
C GLN A 167 -8.39 -26.45 4.04
N LEU A 168 -8.66 -25.21 4.40
CA LEU A 168 -8.11 -24.55 5.60
C LEU A 168 -8.55 -25.24 6.91
N THR A 169 -9.71 -25.87 6.91
CA THR A 169 -10.23 -26.63 8.08
C THR A 169 -9.65 -28.04 8.19
N THR A 170 -9.29 -28.66 7.07
CA THR A 170 -8.79 -30.06 7.04
C THR A 170 -7.31 -30.14 7.49
N THR A 171 -6.49 -29.16 7.17
CA THR A 171 -5.08 -29.07 7.63
C THR A 171 -4.98 -28.95 9.17
N ARG A 172 -6.06 -28.54 9.85
CA ARG A 172 -6.16 -28.46 11.31
C ARG A 172 -6.24 -29.81 12.01
N MET A 173 -6.65 -30.89 11.31
CA MET A 173 -6.89 -32.20 11.91
C MET A 173 -5.68 -33.15 11.80
N GLU A 174 -4.68 -32.85 10.95
CA GLU A 174 -3.55 -33.72 10.73
C GLU A 174 -2.29 -33.36 11.55
N THR A 175 -2.33 -32.29 12.35
CA THR A 175 -1.21 -31.81 13.18
C THR A 175 -1.44 -31.92 14.69
N ASN A 176 -2.31 -32.85 15.13
CA ASN A 176 -2.46 -33.23 16.56
C ASN A 176 -1.98 -34.64 16.83
#